data_d35c788b4e72f9cdd4010c4915b8dc2c
#
_entry.id   d35c788b4e72f9cdd4010c4915b8dc2c
#
_cell.length_a   1.000
_cell.length_b   1.000
_cell.length_c   1.000
_cell.angle_alpha   90.00
_cell.angle_beta   90.00
_cell.angle_gamma   90.00
#
_symmetry.space_group_name_H-M   'P 1'
#
loop_
_entity.id
_entity.type
_entity.pdbx_description
1 polymer ?
#
loop_
_entity_poly.entity_id
_entity_poly.type
_entity_poly.pdbx_seq_one_letter_code
_entity_poly.pdbx_strand_id
1 'polypeptide(L)'
;VGNSESVFFSRVLTELTLSFHIIYATIGVGIPLMIMIAQWLGIKKQDEHYILLARRWTRGFVITVAVGVVTGTAIGLQLSLLWPNFMSLAGNVIALPLFMETFAFFLEAIFLGIYLYTWDRFENQKKHLLLLIPVAIGASFSAIFITIVNAFMNAPRGFDIENGQLVNIDPVLAMFNAAMPTKVSHVLASSYMTSAFVLASIGAYRLLKGSNHIYHKKALFLTMKLGLVFSIATAVIGDFAGKYLAVYQPVKLAAAEWHFETEKGAPILMWGVLDDGEVKYAIKIPYGLSYLSHSDLNAEVIGLNEFPEDERPPLYIHYLFDSMVTIGVWLVLVSMVFVFGVWRKWRFVRSKLYRWVIVLGGPLSMVAIEAGWWLTEVGRQPWVLLGILRTEDAATTSGQVDTMLLLFAGLYLVLGIGSIIVLTRMFRKNPVEQELADRASEKAGVTV
;
A
#
# COMPACT_ATOMS: atom_id res chain seq x y z
N VAL A 1 -9.58 35.12 -2.46
CA VAL A 1 -8.35 34.71 -3.14
C VAL A 1 -7.48 33.88 -2.17
N GLY A 2 -7.16 34.39 -0.96
CA GLY A 2 -6.30 33.69 0.01
C GLY A 2 -6.79 32.32 0.49
N ASN A 3 -8.09 32.11 0.57
CA ASN A 3 -8.65 30.84 1.04
C ASN A 3 -8.47 29.72 -0.01
N SER A 4 -8.61 30.03 -1.29
CA SER A 4 -8.45 29.06 -2.38
C SER A 4 -6.99 28.57 -2.52
N GLU A 5 -6.01 29.46 -2.34
CA GLU A 5 -4.59 29.09 -2.38
C GLU A 5 -4.20 28.22 -1.20
N SER A 6 -4.65 28.54 0.02
CA SER A 6 -4.39 27.72 1.21
C SER A 6 -4.96 26.30 1.07
N VAL A 7 -6.18 26.16 0.53
CA VAL A 7 -6.79 24.85 0.24
C VAL A 7 -5.96 24.07 -0.77
N PHE A 8 -5.54 24.70 -1.86
CA PHE A 8 -4.72 24.06 -2.89
C PHE A 8 -3.39 23.55 -2.31
N PHE A 9 -2.63 24.40 -1.62
CA PHE A 9 -1.35 23.99 -1.04
C PHE A 9 -1.50 22.95 0.08
N SER A 10 -2.59 23.01 0.87
CA SER A 10 -2.89 21.99 1.88
C SER A 10 -3.12 20.63 1.25
N ARG A 11 -3.86 20.57 0.15
CA ARG A 11 -4.06 19.33 -0.61
C ARG A 11 -2.76 18.80 -1.18
N VAL A 12 -1.97 19.65 -1.86
CA VAL A 12 -0.68 19.25 -2.45
C VAL A 12 0.29 18.75 -1.39
N LEU A 13 0.39 19.43 -0.25
CA LEU A 13 1.26 19.01 0.84
C LEU A 13 0.81 17.69 1.47
N THR A 14 -0.49 17.52 1.68
CA THR A 14 -1.05 16.27 2.21
C THR A 14 -0.77 15.11 1.27
N GLU A 15 -1.03 15.25 -0.04
CA GLU A 15 -0.77 14.20 -1.03
C GLU A 15 0.71 13.88 -1.17
N LEU A 16 1.59 14.89 -1.16
CA LEU A 16 3.03 14.68 -1.18
C LEU A 16 3.50 13.85 0.02
N THR A 17 3.02 14.21 1.22
CA THR A 17 3.39 13.52 2.46
C THR A 17 2.85 12.09 2.48
N LEU A 18 1.59 11.91 2.10
CA LEU A 18 0.97 10.58 2.01
C LEU A 18 1.69 9.70 1.02
N SER A 19 1.93 10.18 -0.21
CA SER A 19 2.63 9.39 -1.24
C SER A 19 4.03 9.00 -0.78
N PHE A 20 4.80 9.93 -0.23
CA PHE A 20 6.13 9.60 0.27
C PHE A 20 6.08 8.60 1.43
N HIS A 21 5.17 8.78 2.38
CA HIS A 21 4.98 7.87 3.51
C HIS A 21 4.52 6.48 3.08
N ILE A 22 3.58 6.38 2.16
CA ILE A 22 2.99 5.12 1.68
C ILE A 22 4.05 4.20 1.08
N ILE A 23 5.07 4.73 0.40
CA ILE A 23 6.20 3.93 -0.10
C ILE A 23 6.86 3.14 1.04
N TYR A 24 7.17 3.80 2.14
CA TYR A 24 7.83 3.17 3.29
C TYR A 24 6.86 2.36 4.15
N ALA A 25 5.66 2.86 4.35
CA ALA A 25 4.63 2.16 5.12
C ALA A 25 4.21 0.82 4.47
N THR A 26 4.05 0.79 3.15
CA THR A 26 3.72 -0.44 2.41
C THR A 26 4.79 -1.52 2.60
N ILE A 27 6.06 -1.13 2.50
CA ILE A 27 7.19 -2.02 2.77
C ILE A 27 7.23 -2.39 4.26
N GLY A 28 6.96 -1.41 5.15
CA GLY A 28 6.87 -1.61 6.60
C GLY A 28 5.87 -2.69 7.00
N VAL A 29 4.71 -2.72 6.35
CA VAL A 29 3.65 -3.71 6.62
C VAL A 29 4.01 -5.10 6.07
N GLY A 30 4.57 -5.18 4.87
CA GLY A 30 4.75 -6.47 4.20
C GLY A 30 6.04 -7.20 4.52
N ILE A 31 7.14 -6.50 4.73
CA ILE A 31 8.46 -7.13 4.95
C ILE A 31 8.52 -8.01 6.21
N PRO A 32 7.92 -7.67 7.37
CA PRO A 32 7.95 -8.54 8.56
C PRO A 32 7.42 -9.95 8.28
N LEU A 33 6.35 -10.06 7.51
CA LEU A 33 5.80 -11.36 7.10
C LEU A 33 6.79 -12.12 6.22
N MET A 34 7.47 -11.44 5.28
CA MET A 34 8.48 -12.06 4.42
C MET A 34 9.68 -12.57 5.22
N ILE A 35 10.15 -11.79 6.18
CA ILE A 35 11.24 -12.16 7.11
C ILE A 35 10.84 -13.40 7.92
N MET A 36 9.63 -13.40 8.48
CA MET A 36 9.11 -14.50 9.31
C MET A 36 9.04 -15.80 8.50
N ILE A 37 8.53 -15.75 7.27
CA ILE A 37 8.45 -16.92 6.39
C ILE A 37 9.86 -17.41 5.99
N ALA A 38 10.78 -16.50 5.68
CA ALA A 38 12.15 -16.87 5.34
C ALA A 38 12.85 -17.54 6.52
N GLN A 39 12.79 -16.97 7.72
CA GLN A 39 13.40 -17.57 8.91
C GLN A 39 12.76 -18.91 9.26
N TRP A 40 11.43 -19.03 9.20
CA TRP A 40 10.73 -20.28 9.42
C TRP A 40 11.18 -21.37 8.44
N LEU A 41 11.31 -21.05 7.15
CA LEU A 41 11.81 -21.99 6.13
C LEU A 41 13.26 -22.39 6.39
N GLY A 42 14.11 -21.44 6.81
CA GLY A 42 15.49 -21.69 7.16
C GLY A 42 15.62 -22.67 8.32
N ILE A 43 14.82 -22.49 9.37
CA ILE A 43 14.78 -23.39 10.53
C ILE A 43 14.23 -24.77 10.13
N LYS A 44 13.11 -24.80 9.39
CA LYS A 44 12.45 -26.06 9.01
C LYS A 44 13.30 -26.92 8.07
N LYS A 45 14.00 -26.28 7.13
CA LYS A 45 14.83 -26.96 6.13
C LYS A 45 16.30 -27.07 6.52
N GLN A 46 16.68 -26.47 7.65
CA GLN A 46 18.09 -26.34 8.07
C GLN A 46 18.95 -25.70 6.98
N ASP A 47 18.44 -24.63 6.36
CA ASP A 47 19.00 -23.97 5.19
C ASP A 47 19.46 -22.56 5.53
N GLU A 48 20.79 -22.38 5.61
CA GLU A 48 21.44 -21.10 5.95
C GLU A 48 21.12 -19.97 4.99
N HIS A 49 20.80 -20.26 3.73
CA HIS A 49 20.44 -19.22 2.77
C HIS A 49 19.15 -18.51 3.18
N TYR A 50 18.14 -19.25 3.67
CA TYR A 50 16.89 -18.64 4.14
C TYR A 50 17.07 -17.90 5.48
N ILE A 51 17.93 -18.39 6.37
CA ILE A 51 18.30 -17.67 7.59
C ILE A 51 19.00 -16.35 7.23
N LEU A 52 19.94 -16.38 6.28
CA LEU A 52 20.61 -15.18 5.81
C LEU A 52 19.64 -14.21 5.08
N LEU A 53 18.66 -14.72 4.33
CA LEU A 53 17.60 -13.88 3.75
C LEU A 53 16.88 -13.09 4.85
N ALA A 54 16.42 -13.77 5.89
CA ALA A 54 15.72 -13.12 7.01
C ALA A 54 16.60 -12.03 7.66
N ARG A 55 17.87 -12.35 7.94
CA ARG A 55 18.82 -11.41 8.56
C ARG A 55 19.07 -10.17 7.69
N ARG A 56 19.30 -10.36 6.39
CA ARG A 56 19.56 -9.27 5.45
C ARG A 56 18.33 -8.40 5.22
N TRP A 57 17.15 -9.01 5.07
CA TRP A 57 15.91 -8.26 4.92
C TRP A 57 15.59 -7.45 6.18
N THR A 58 15.84 -7.98 7.37
CA THR A 58 15.69 -7.23 8.64
C THR A 58 16.53 -5.97 8.67
N ARG A 59 17.80 -6.04 8.23
CA ARG A 59 18.68 -4.87 8.19
C ARG A 59 18.16 -3.78 7.26
N GLY A 60 17.64 -4.15 6.09
CA GLY A 60 16.99 -3.20 5.18
C GLY A 60 15.69 -2.64 5.75
N PHE A 61 14.90 -3.51 6.39
CA PHE A 61 13.63 -3.17 6.99
C PHE A 61 13.74 -2.08 8.09
N VAL A 62 14.73 -2.18 8.97
CA VAL A 62 14.97 -1.19 10.04
C VAL A 62 15.13 0.22 9.47
N ILE A 63 15.82 0.36 8.32
CA ILE A 63 16.01 1.67 7.68
C ILE A 63 14.67 2.20 7.13
N THR A 64 13.88 1.34 6.51
CA THR A 64 12.56 1.74 5.97
C THR A 64 11.59 2.12 7.09
N VAL A 65 11.59 1.40 8.20
CA VAL A 65 10.80 1.73 9.39
C VAL A 65 11.20 3.10 9.95
N ALA A 66 12.49 3.39 10.06
CA ALA A 66 12.97 4.68 10.57
C ALA A 66 12.42 5.86 9.75
N VAL A 67 12.43 5.75 8.41
CA VAL A 67 11.83 6.78 7.53
C VAL A 67 10.31 6.81 7.69
N GLY A 68 9.67 5.66 7.79
CA GLY A 68 8.23 5.52 8.00
C GLY A 68 7.77 6.23 9.28
N VAL A 69 8.52 6.12 10.37
CA VAL A 69 8.25 6.82 11.65
C VAL A 69 8.24 8.33 11.47
N VAL A 70 9.30 8.88 10.87
CA VAL A 70 9.41 10.34 10.68
C VAL A 70 8.25 10.87 9.84
N THR A 71 7.95 10.20 8.76
CA THR A 71 6.89 10.63 7.83
C THR A 71 5.48 10.39 8.38
N GLY A 72 5.26 9.32 9.14
CA GLY A 72 4.00 9.08 9.85
C GLY A 72 3.73 10.12 10.91
N THR A 73 4.75 10.54 11.67
CA THR A 73 4.64 11.66 12.62
C THR A 73 4.31 12.97 11.90
N ALA A 74 4.91 13.21 10.72
CA ALA A 74 4.60 14.37 9.91
C ALA A 74 3.13 14.40 9.46
N ILE A 75 2.54 13.25 9.09
CA ILE A 75 1.10 13.15 8.75
C ILE A 75 0.24 13.54 9.94
N GLY A 76 0.51 13.03 11.13
CA GLY A 76 -0.25 13.37 12.33
C GLY A 76 -0.22 14.86 12.65
N LEU A 77 0.93 15.50 12.49
CA LEU A 77 1.09 16.95 12.64
C LEU A 77 0.31 17.70 11.57
N GLN A 78 0.45 17.33 10.32
CA GLN A 78 -0.21 17.98 9.18
C GLN A 78 -1.73 17.85 9.26
N LEU A 79 -2.25 16.71 9.71
CA LEU A 79 -3.69 16.52 9.88
C LEU A 79 -4.29 17.60 10.78
N SER A 80 -3.61 17.94 11.89
CA SER A 80 -4.06 18.98 12.81
C SER A 80 -3.84 20.40 12.30
N LEU A 81 -2.75 20.65 11.57
CA LEU A 81 -2.39 21.98 11.10
C LEU A 81 -3.08 22.38 9.79
N LEU A 82 -3.22 21.43 8.85
CA LEU A 82 -3.78 21.70 7.53
C LEU A 82 -5.30 21.52 7.48
N TRP A 83 -5.85 20.64 8.36
CA TRP A 83 -7.26 20.27 8.37
C TRP A 83 -7.91 20.51 9.74
N PRO A 84 -7.80 21.74 10.33
CA PRO A 84 -8.26 22.00 11.70
C PRO A 84 -9.77 21.83 11.86
N ASN A 85 -10.57 22.21 10.86
CA ASN A 85 -12.02 22.08 10.95
C ASN A 85 -12.47 20.61 10.87
N PHE A 86 -11.77 19.78 10.09
CA PHE A 86 -11.99 18.34 10.09
C PHE A 86 -11.66 17.73 11.46
N MET A 87 -10.52 18.10 12.05
CA MET A 87 -10.14 17.63 13.39
C MET A 87 -11.09 18.10 14.48
N SER A 88 -11.59 19.34 14.37
CA SER A 88 -12.61 19.87 15.29
C SER A 88 -13.91 19.09 15.21
N LEU A 89 -14.34 18.70 14.01
CA LEU A 89 -15.60 17.99 13.79
C LEU A 89 -15.50 16.48 14.11
N ALA A 90 -14.50 15.82 13.55
CA ALA A 90 -14.39 14.36 13.54
C ALA A 90 -13.33 13.80 14.51
N GLY A 91 -12.51 14.66 15.11
CA GLY A 91 -11.38 14.23 15.96
C GLY A 91 -11.77 13.26 17.07
N ASN A 92 -12.89 13.48 17.74
CA ASN A 92 -13.38 12.59 18.81
C ASN A 92 -13.83 11.21 18.26
N VAL A 93 -14.28 11.14 17.02
CA VAL A 93 -14.71 9.87 16.39
C VAL A 93 -13.50 9.03 16.02
N ILE A 94 -12.46 9.67 15.43
CA ILE A 94 -11.26 8.97 14.95
C ILE A 94 -10.17 8.81 16.01
N ALA A 95 -10.35 9.37 17.20
CA ALA A 95 -9.36 9.29 18.27
C ALA A 95 -9.02 7.86 18.67
N LEU A 96 -10.02 6.95 18.76
CA LEU A 96 -9.80 5.57 19.16
C LEU A 96 -8.92 4.79 18.16
N PRO A 97 -9.21 4.74 16.83
CA PRO A 97 -8.35 4.05 15.90
C PRO A 97 -6.94 4.68 15.80
N LEU A 98 -6.78 6.00 15.90
CA LEU A 98 -5.47 6.64 15.92
C LEU A 98 -4.65 6.26 17.18
N PHE A 99 -5.31 6.17 18.33
CA PHE A 99 -4.65 5.72 19.55
C PHE A 99 -4.22 4.24 19.45
N MET A 100 -5.09 3.37 18.94
CA MET A 100 -4.77 1.96 18.73
C MET A 100 -3.65 1.76 17.70
N GLU A 101 -3.59 2.58 16.66
CA GLU A 101 -2.50 2.61 15.67
C GLU A 101 -1.16 2.88 16.37
N THR A 102 -1.11 3.88 17.22
CA THR A 102 0.09 4.22 18.01
C THR A 102 0.58 3.03 18.85
N PHE A 103 -0.33 2.30 19.48
CA PHE A 103 -0.01 1.09 20.25
C PHE A 103 0.55 -0.03 19.35
N ALA A 104 -0.09 -0.26 18.22
CA ALA A 104 0.36 -1.27 17.25
C ALA A 104 1.77 -0.96 16.74
N PHE A 105 2.03 0.29 16.44
CA PHE A 105 3.34 0.77 16.02
C PHE A 105 4.41 0.60 17.12
N PHE A 106 4.11 0.93 18.37
CA PHE A 106 5.04 0.69 19.49
C PHE A 106 5.33 -0.80 19.69
N LEU A 107 4.33 -1.66 19.54
CA LEU A 107 4.51 -3.11 19.60
C LEU A 107 5.51 -3.57 18.52
N GLU A 108 5.33 -3.12 17.29
CA GLU A 108 6.25 -3.38 16.19
C GLU A 108 7.67 -2.91 16.51
N ALA A 109 7.83 -1.65 16.86
CA ALA A 109 9.13 -1.03 17.08
C ALA A 109 9.93 -1.69 18.23
N ILE A 110 9.27 -1.97 19.36
CA ILE A 110 9.89 -2.60 20.52
C ILE A 110 10.38 -4.02 20.17
N PHE A 111 9.50 -4.83 19.59
CA PHE A 111 9.86 -6.22 19.27
C PHE A 111 10.83 -6.31 18.09
N LEU A 112 10.80 -5.39 17.14
CA LEU A 112 11.82 -5.28 16.09
C LEU A 112 13.20 -4.98 16.69
N GLY A 113 13.27 -4.07 17.65
CA GLY A 113 14.51 -3.77 18.37
C GLY A 113 15.04 -5.01 19.10
N ILE A 114 14.19 -5.69 19.87
CA ILE A 114 14.57 -6.92 20.57
C ILE A 114 15.03 -7.98 19.58
N TYR A 115 14.27 -8.22 18.50
CA TYR A 115 14.61 -9.18 17.46
C TYR A 115 15.97 -8.92 16.82
N LEU A 116 16.26 -7.64 16.47
CA LEU A 116 17.49 -7.24 15.84
C LEU A 116 18.72 -7.44 16.77
N TYR A 117 18.62 -6.98 18.02
CA TYR A 117 19.75 -6.99 18.96
C TYR A 117 19.99 -8.34 19.62
N THR A 118 19.05 -9.29 19.52
CA THR A 118 19.19 -10.60 20.15
C THR A 118 19.43 -11.73 19.16
N TRP A 119 19.72 -11.40 17.90
CA TRP A 119 19.87 -12.39 16.82
C TRP A 119 20.85 -13.53 17.18
N ASP A 120 22.01 -13.18 17.69
CA ASP A 120 23.08 -14.15 18.02
C ASP A 120 23.03 -14.60 19.50
N ARG A 121 22.02 -14.16 20.28
CA ARG A 121 21.88 -14.51 21.70
C ARG A 121 20.94 -15.70 21.96
N PHE A 122 20.14 -16.08 20.99
CA PHE A 122 19.22 -17.20 21.11
C PHE A 122 19.87 -18.49 20.61
N GLU A 123 20.14 -19.43 21.50
CA GLU A 123 20.55 -20.79 21.11
C GLU A 123 19.46 -21.48 20.27
N ASN A 124 18.19 -21.24 20.60
CA ASN A 124 17.05 -21.79 19.90
C ASN A 124 16.43 -20.76 18.92
N GLN A 125 16.72 -20.91 17.64
CA GLN A 125 16.21 -20.05 16.58
C GLN A 125 14.68 -20.02 16.48
N LYS A 126 13.96 -21.05 16.94
CA LYS A 126 12.50 -21.05 17.00
C LYS A 126 11.98 -20.03 18.03
N LYS A 127 12.67 -19.90 19.18
CA LYS A 127 12.30 -18.86 20.18
C LYS A 127 12.56 -17.47 19.63
N HIS A 128 13.66 -17.27 18.92
CA HIS A 128 13.95 -16.00 18.25
C HIS A 128 12.90 -15.64 17.19
N LEU A 129 12.44 -16.63 16.40
CA LEU A 129 11.38 -16.44 15.42
C LEU A 129 10.07 -15.93 16.04
N LEU A 130 9.74 -16.32 17.27
CA LEU A 130 8.52 -15.87 17.95
C LEU A 130 8.51 -14.34 18.17
N LEU A 131 9.66 -13.69 18.23
CA LEU A 131 9.74 -12.24 18.34
C LEU A 131 9.23 -11.51 17.10
N LEU A 132 9.22 -12.16 15.92
CA LEU A 132 8.66 -11.60 14.70
C LEU A 132 7.13 -11.61 14.67
N ILE A 133 6.47 -12.44 15.47
CA ILE A 133 5.00 -12.47 15.52
C ILE A 133 4.45 -11.11 15.95
N PRO A 134 4.85 -10.53 17.10
CA PRO A 134 4.38 -9.21 17.48
C PRO A 134 4.86 -8.10 16.51
N VAL A 135 6.00 -8.24 15.83
CA VAL A 135 6.43 -7.30 14.79
C VAL A 135 5.44 -7.33 13.61
N ALA A 136 5.14 -8.50 13.07
CA ALA A 136 4.22 -8.64 11.94
C ALA A 136 2.77 -8.25 12.32
N ILE A 137 2.33 -8.59 13.52
CA ILE A 137 1.03 -8.19 14.05
C ILE A 137 0.99 -6.67 14.22
N GLY A 138 1.98 -6.07 14.86
CA GLY A 138 2.06 -4.62 15.08
C GLY A 138 2.03 -3.84 13.77
N ALA A 139 2.85 -4.21 12.81
CA ALA A 139 2.88 -3.61 11.47
C ALA A 139 1.53 -3.71 10.75
N SER A 140 0.91 -4.90 10.77
CA SER A 140 -0.38 -5.13 10.12
C SER A 140 -1.51 -4.36 10.82
N PHE A 141 -1.56 -4.33 12.15
CA PHE A 141 -2.57 -3.60 12.90
C PHE A 141 -2.39 -2.09 12.81
N SER A 142 -1.17 -1.58 12.73
CA SER A 142 -0.92 -0.16 12.44
C SER A 142 -1.59 0.23 11.11
N ALA A 143 -1.36 -0.53 10.04
CA ALA A 143 -2.04 -0.31 8.76
C ALA A 143 -3.57 -0.48 8.84
N ILE A 144 -4.07 -1.44 9.61
CA ILE A 144 -5.50 -1.64 9.81
C ILE A 144 -6.13 -0.39 10.44
N PHE A 145 -5.60 0.10 11.54
CA PHE A 145 -6.20 1.21 12.27
C PHE A 145 -6.17 2.52 11.49
N ILE A 146 -5.07 2.84 10.80
CA ILE A 146 -5.05 4.05 9.97
C ILE A 146 -5.95 3.93 8.74
N THR A 147 -6.07 2.72 8.16
CA THR A 147 -7.00 2.48 7.06
C THR A 147 -8.46 2.58 7.52
N ILE A 148 -8.77 2.22 8.76
CA ILE A 148 -10.10 2.41 9.36
C ILE A 148 -10.46 3.90 9.43
N VAL A 149 -9.52 4.79 9.74
CA VAL A 149 -9.74 6.24 9.69
C VAL A 149 -10.12 6.68 8.27
N ASN A 150 -9.38 6.24 7.26
CA ASN A 150 -9.71 6.50 5.86
C ASN A 150 -11.08 5.90 5.46
N ALA A 151 -11.37 4.69 5.92
CA ALA A 151 -12.67 4.04 5.69
C ALA A 151 -13.82 4.83 6.30
N PHE A 152 -13.66 5.35 7.51
CA PHE A 152 -14.62 6.23 8.16
C PHE A 152 -14.87 7.51 7.34
N MET A 153 -13.84 8.14 6.80
CA MET A 153 -13.99 9.33 5.96
C MET A 153 -14.81 9.07 4.68
N ASN A 154 -14.79 7.82 4.19
CA ASN A 154 -15.52 7.38 3.00
C ASN A 154 -16.92 6.78 3.29
N ALA A 155 -17.18 6.36 4.53
CA ALA A 155 -18.46 5.79 4.98
C ALA A 155 -18.72 6.17 6.44
N PRO A 156 -18.96 7.47 6.71
CA PRO A 156 -19.11 7.97 8.08
C PRO A 156 -20.37 7.41 8.75
N ARG A 157 -20.20 6.94 9.99
CA ARG A 157 -21.26 6.42 10.85
C ARG A 157 -20.83 6.41 12.32
N GLY A 158 -21.74 6.09 13.23
CA GLY A 158 -21.46 5.98 14.67
C GLY A 158 -21.57 7.32 15.40
N PHE A 159 -22.44 8.21 14.93
CA PHE A 159 -22.75 9.50 15.55
C PHE A 159 -24.10 10.00 15.05
N ASP A 160 -24.64 11.01 15.72
CA ASP A 160 -25.74 11.82 15.27
C ASP A 160 -25.23 13.22 14.89
N ILE A 161 -25.98 13.96 14.09
CA ILE A 161 -25.64 15.33 13.71
C ILE A 161 -26.67 16.29 14.33
N GLU A 162 -26.19 17.19 15.21
CA GLU A 162 -27.01 18.23 15.80
C GLU A 162 -26.30 19.58 15.66
N ASN A 163 -27.00 20.56 15.07
CA ASN A 163 -26.46 21.91 14.84
C ASN A 163 -25.09 21.93 14.14
N GLY A 164 -24.86 20.99 13.20
CA GLY A 164 -23.59 20.89 12.47
C GLY A 164 -22.43 20.27 13.27
N GLN A 165 -22.71 19.71 14.45
CA GLN A 165 -21.73 19.00 15.29
C GLN A 165 -22.06 17.50 15.34
N LEU A 166 -21.02 16.66 15.47
CA LEU A 166 -21.19 15.24 15.71
C LEU A 166 -21.39 14.99 17.21
N VAL A 167 -22.52 14.39 17.54
CA VAL A 167 -22.92 14.06 18.92
C VAL A 167 -23.22 12.58 19.06
N ASN A 168 -23.43 12.10 20.30
CA ASN A 168 -23.73 10.68 20.57
C ASN A 168 -22.72 9.73 19.92
N ILE A 169 -21.45 10.07 20.00
CA ILE A 169 -20.37 9.37 19.28
C ILE A 169 -20.16 7.97 19.85
N ASP A 170 -20.24 6.96 18.98
CA ASP A 170 -19.81 5.58 19.22
C ASP A 170 -18.58 5.27 18.34
N PRO A 171 -17.34 5.39 18.88
CA PRO A 171 -16.12 5.19 18.10
C PRO A 171 -15.97 3.77 17.57
N VAL A 172 -16.48 2.75 18.29
CA VAL A 172 -16.40 1.36 17.86
C VAL A 172 -17.30 1.14 16.65
N LEU A 173 -18.52 1.66 16.68
CA LEU A 173 -19.42 1.61 15.54
C LEU A 173 -18.87 2.36 14.33
N ALA A 174 -18.19 3.49 14.56
CA ALA A 174 -17.51 4.24 13.51
C ALA A 174 -16.36 3.46 12.86
N MET A 175 -15.60 2.68 13.65
CA MET A 175 -14.54 1.82 13.15
C MET A 175 -15.08 0.70 12.25
N PHE A 176 -16.20 0.06 12.63
CA PHE A 176 -16.83 -1.01 11.84
C PHE A 176 -17.81 -0.47 10.79
N ASN A 177 -17.38 0.53 10.01
CA ASN A 177 -18.16 1.10 8.92
C ASN A 177 -18.19 0.19 7.67
N ALA A 178 -19.06 0.51 6.70
CA ALA A 178 -19.27 -0.31 5.51
C ALA A 178 -18.04 -0.43 4.59
N ALA A 179 -17.15 0.57 4.61
CA ALA A 179 -15.93 0.57 3.79
C ALA A 179 -14.80 -0.28 4.42
N MET A 180 -14.82 -0.48 5.73
CA MET A 180 -13.70 -1.08 6.48
C MET A 180 -13.30 -2.46 5.97
N PRO A 181 -14.20 -3.44 5.77
CA PRO A 181 -13.79 -4.80 5.43
C PRO A 181 -13.01 -4.88 4.13
N THR A 182 -13.49 -4.24 3.07
CA THR A 182 -12.84 -4.26 1.76
C THR A 182 -11.58 -3.41 1.72
N LYS A 183 -11.59 -2.22 2.31
CA LYS A 183 -10.41 -1.34 2.32
C LYS A 183 -9.26 -1.93 3.13
N VAL A 184 -9.51 -2.38 4.35
CA VAL A 184 -8.49 -2.94 5.23
C VAL A 184 -7.85 -4.19 4.62
N SER A 185 -8.67 -5.14 4.16
CA SER A 185 -8.16 -6.36 3.55
C SER A 185 -7.41 -6.10 2.25
N HIS A 186 -7.87 -5.14 1.43
CA HIS A 186 -7.18 -4.76 0.19
C HIS A 186 -5.81 -4.12 0.46
N VAL A 187 -5.73 -3.20 1.42
CA VAL A 187 -4.47 -2.56 1.84
C VAL A 187 -3.47 -3.59 2.35
N LEU A 188 -3.89 -4.54 3.20
CA LEU A 188 -3.01 -5.59 3.68
C LEU A 188 -2.51 -6.50 2.57
N ALA A 189 -3.43 -7.05 1.76
CA ALA A 189 -3.07 -7.97 0.68
C ALA A 189 -2.13 -7.30 -0.34
N SER A 190 -2.43 -6.06 -0.73
CA SER A 190 -1.60 -5.29 -1.67
C SER A 190 -0.24 -4.91 -1.09
N SER A 191 -0.14 -4.63 0.21
CA SER A 191 1.14 -4.38 0.88
C SER A 191 2.03 -5.62 0.91
N TYR A 192 1.46 -6.78 1.21
CA TYR A 192 2.18 -8.06 1.15
C TYR A 192 2.60 -8.39 -0.29
N MET A 193 1.72 -8.18 -1.26
CA MET A 193 2.02 -8.34 -2.68
C MET A 193 3.20 -7.47 -3.10
N THR A 194 3.13 -6.16 -2.82
CA THR A 194 4.16 -5.19 -3.21
C THR A 194 5.50 -5.51 -2.57
N SER A 195 5.52 -5.85 -1.28
CA SER A 195 6.74 -6.25 -0.59
C SER A 195 7.37 -7.50 -1.20
N ALA A 196 6.56 -8.49 -1.59
CA ALA A 196 7.04 -9.67 -2.28
C ALA A 196 7.67 -9.33 -3.65
N PHE A 197 7.02 -8.46 -4.45
CA PHE A 197 7.54 -8.03 -5.75
C PHE A 197 8.77 -7.13 -5.65
N VAL A 198 8.87 -6.27 -4.65
CA VAL A 198 10.09 -5.48 -4.38
C VAL A 198 11.27 -6.40 -4.10
N LEU A 199 11.11 -7.40 -3.23
CA LEU A 199 12.16 -8.36 -2.94
C LEU A 199 12.47 -9.27 -4.15
N ALA A 200 11.46 -9.67 -4.91
CA ALA A 200 11.65 -10.42 -6.16
C ALA A 200 12.44 -9.62 -7.21
N SER A 201 12.11 -8.34 -7.34
CA SER A 201 12.81 -7.39 -8.23
C SER A 201 14.30 -7.30 -7.89
N ILE A 202 14.64 -7.18 -6.60
CA ILE A 202 16.04 -7.17 -6.13
C ILE A 202 16.74 -8.50 -6.47
N GLY A 203 16.09 -9.64 -6.19
CA GLY A 203 16.62 -10.97 -6.51
C GLY A 203 16.88 -11.16 -8.01
N ALA A 204 15.90 -10.80 -8.84
CA ALA A 204 16.01 -10.88 -10.29
C ALA A 204 17.11 -9.96 -10.85
N TYR A 205 17.22 -8.73 -10.34
CA TYR A 205 18.26 -7.78 -10.73
C TYR A 205 19.66 -8.30 -10.41
N ARG A 206 19.87 -8.87 -9.23
CA ARG A 206 21.17 -9.46 -8.87
C ARG A 206 21.56 -10.63 -9.79
N LEU A 207 20.59 -11.48 -10.15
CA LEU A 207 20.80 -12.55 -11.11
C LEU A 207 21.10 -12.04 -12.53
N LEU A 208 20.52 -10.89 -12.95
CA LEU A 208 20.82 -10.23 -14.22
C LEU A 208 22.24 -9.66 -14.25
N LYS A 209 22.74 -9.14 -13.13
CA LYS A 209 24.09 -8.60 -12.98
C LYS A 209 25.18 -9.66 -12.84
N GLY A 210 24.82 -10.94 -13.00
CA GLY A 210 25.77 -12.05 -13.03
C GLY A 210 26.01 -12.75 -11.71
N SER A 211 25.40 -12.33 -10.60
CA SER A 211 25.46 -13.04 -9.32
C SER A 211 24.60 -14.29 -9.37
N ASN A 212 25.11 -15.36 -9.94
CA ASN A 212 24.37 -16.63 -10.13
C ASN A 212 24.30 -17.50 -8.85
N HIS A 213 24.37 -16.86 -7.69
CA HIS A 213 24.38 -17.53 -6.38
C HIS A 213 23.00 -18.13 -6.04
N ILE A 214 23.01 -19.30 -5.38
CA ILE A 214 21.78 -20.00 -4.98
C ILE A 214 20.89 -19.18 -4.03
N TYR A 215 21.48 -18.32 -3.22
CA TYR A 215 20.79 -17.38 -2.35
C TYR A 215 19.76 -16.52 -3.13
N HIS A 216 20.19 -15.89 -4.24
CA HIS A 216 19.31 -15.03 -5.05
C HIS A 216 18.22 -15.84 -5.77
N LYS A 217 18.52 -17.09 -6.17
CA LYS A 217 17.53 -17.99 -6.78
C LYS A 217 16.46 -18.39 -5.76
N LYS A 218 16.85 -18.70 -4.52
CA LYS A 218 15.91 -19.03 -3.43
C LYS A 218 15.07 -17.83 -3.04
N ALA A 219 15.68 -16.63 -2.94
CA ALA A 219 14.98 -15.38 -2.69
C ALA A 219 13.91 -15.13 -3.75
N LEU A 220 14.30 -15.18 -5.03
CA LEU A 220 13.40 -14.96 -6.16
C LEU A 220 12.24 -15.97 -6.16
N PHE A 221 12.53 -17.25 -5.96
CA PHE A 221 11.51 -18.29 -5.98
C PHE A 221 10.52 -18.15 -4.81
N LEU A 222 11.00 -17.84 -3.62
CA LEU A 222 10.15 -17.62 -2.45
C LEU A 222 9.24 -16.40 -2.67
N THR A 223 9.83 -15.29 -3.05
CA THR A 223 9.09 -14.03 -3.18
C THR A 223 8.09 -14.04 -4.34
N MET A 224 8.41 -14.70 -5.46
CA MET A 224 7.46 -14.87 -6.57
C MET A 224 6.27 -15.77 -6.21
N LYS A 225 6.46 -16.80 -5.37
CA LYS A 225 5.35 -17.59 -4.84
C LYS A 225 4.44 -16.77 -3.93
N LEU A 226 5.03 -16.01 -3.02
CA LEU A 226 4.28 -15.11 -2.14
C LEU A 226 3.59 -13.99 -2.95
N GLY A 227 4.28 -13.46 -3.96
CA GLY A 227 3.73 -12.51 -4.91
C GLY A 227 2.49 -13.07 -5.62
N LEU A 228 2.50 -14.33 -6.05
CA LEU A 228 1.34 -14.98 -6.66
C LEU A 228 0.15 -15.08 -5.67
N VAL A 229 0.41 -15.57 -4.47
CA VAL A 229 -0.66 -15.71 -3.45
C VAL A 229 -1.31 -14.37 -3.15
N PHE A 230 -0.51 -13.35 -2.87
CA PHE A 230 -1.03 -12.05 -2.49
C PHE A 230 -1.56 -11.23 -3.67
N SER A 231 -1.07 -11.41 -4.89
CA SER A 231 -1.66 -10.76 -6.06
C SER A 231 -3.05 -11.32 -6.40
N ILE A 232 -3.25 -12.63 -6.29
CA ILE A 232 -4.57 -13.24 -6.42
C ILE A 232 -5.51 -12.75 -5.31
N ALA A 233 -5.04 -12.74 -4.05
CA ALA A 233 -5.83 -12.23 -2.93
C ALA A 233 -6.23 -10.77 -3.15
N THR A 234 -5.30 -9.92 -3.61
CA THR A 234 -5.56 -8.50 -3.91
C THR A 234 -6.61 -8.35 -5.02
N ALA A 235 -6.52 -9.15 -6.08
CA ALA A 235 -7.48 -9.12 -7.18
C ALA A 235 -8.89 -9.54 -6.73
N VAL A 236 -9.00 -10.62 -5.95
CA VAL A 236 -10.28 -11.09 -5.41
C VAL A 236 -10.91 -10.04 -4.47
N ILE A 237 -10.12 -9.46 -3.57
CA ILE A 237 -10.61 -8.40 -2.67
C ILE A 237 -10.98 -7.15 -3.47
N GLY A 238 -10.25 -6.85 -4.55
CA GLY A 238 -10.56 -5.75 -5.46
C GLY A 238 -11.94 -5.88 -6.12
N ASP A 239 -12.34 -7.10 -6.48
CA ASP A 239 -13.70 -7.39 -6.98
C ASP A 239 -14.77 -7.06 -5.92
N PHE A 240 -14.55 -7.45 -4.66
CA PHE A 240 -15.45 -7.06 -3.57
C PHE A 240 -15.47 -5.53 -3.32
N ALA A 241 -14.33 -4.86 -3.52
CA ALA A 241 -14.27 -3.40 -3.41
C ALA A 241 -15.09 -2.70 -4.52
N GLY A 242 -15.11 -3.25 -5.75
CA GLY A 242 -15.98 -2.77 -6.82
C GLY A 242 -17.46 -2.85 -6.44
N LYS A 243 -17.89 -3.97 -5.85
CA LYS A 243 -19.27 -4.15 -5.36
C LYS A 243 -19.61 -3.18 -4.21
N TYR A 244 -18.67 -2.95 -3.30
CA TYR A 244 -18.83 -1.92 -2.27
C TYR A 244 -19.04 -0.53 -2.88
N LEU A 245 -18.24 -0.15 -3.89
CA LEU A 245 -18.39 1.16 -4.55
C LEU A 245 -19.75 1.29 -5.24
N ALA A 246 -20.22 0.25 -5.91
CA ALA A 246 -21.52 0.27 -6.59
C ALA A 246 -22.69 0.56 -5.63
N VAL A 247 -22.62 0.05 -4.40
CA VAL A 247 -23.69 0.20 -3.40
C VAL A 247 -23.54 1.49 -2.58
N TYR A 248 -22.34 1.82 -2.15
CA TYR A 248 -22.10 2.89 -1.17
C TYR A 248 -21.48 4.17 -1.73
N GLN A 249 -20.83 4.09 -2.88
CA GLN A 249 -20.17 5.23 -3.55
C GLN A 249 -20.37 5.16 -5.08
N PRO A 250 -21.61 5.10 -5.58
CA PRO A 250 -21.86 4.93 -7.02
C PRO A 250 -21.32 6.08 -7.87
N VAL A 251 -21.28 7.31 -7.35
CA VAL A 251 -20.70 8.46 -8.07
C VAL A 251 -19.19 8.26 -8.31
N LYS A 252 -18.48 7.71 -7.32
CA LYS A 252 -17.06 7.41 -7.45
C LYS A 252 -16.79 6.30 -8.45
N LEU A 253 -17.61 5.24 -8.43
CA LEU A 253 -17.50 4.15 -9.39
C LEU A 253 -17.77 4.65 -10.82
N ALA A 254 -18.84 5.41 -11.01
CA ALA A 254 -19.20 5.96 -12.31
C ALA A 254 -18.12 6.89 -12.88
N ALA A 255 -17.51 7.72 -12.04
CA ALA A 255 -16.41 8.59 -12.45
C ALA A 255 -15.12 7.81 -12.74
N ALA A 256 -14.81 6.77 -11.94
CA ALA A 256 -13.64 5.92 -12.14
C ALA A 256 -13.73 5.07 -13.43
N GLU A 257 -14.91 4.71 -13.84
CA GLU A 257 -15.18 3.91 -15.05
C GLU A 257 -15.59 4.76 -16.27
N TRP A 258 -15.67 6.09 -16.14
CA TRP A 258 -16.27 6.98 -17.15
C TRP A 258 -17.62 6.51 -17.65
N HIS A 259 -18.42 5.98 -16.72
CA HIS A 259 -19.76 5.51 -16.97
C HIS A 259 -20.74 6.68 -16.82
N PHE A 260 -21.11 7.31 -17.92
CA PHE A 260 -21.90 8.56 -17.89
C PHE A 260 -23.39 8.31 -17.81
N GLU A 261 -23.91 7.34 -18.56
CA GLU A 261 -25.35 7.07 -18.68
C GLU A 261 -25.73 5.80 -17.92
N THR A 262 -26.88 5.83 -17.26
CA THR A 262 -27.44 4.65 -16.57
C THR A 262 -27.87 3.58 -17.58
N GLU A 263 -27.28 2.41 -17.52
CA GLU A 263 -27.61 1.31 -18.45
C GLU A 263 -27.48 -0.08 -17.82
N LYS A 264 -28.15 -1.06 -18.44
CA LYS A 264 -28.00 -2.48 -18.11
C LYS A 264 -26.91 -3.12 -18.98
N GLY A 265 -26.20 -4.08 -18.43
CA GLY A 265 -25.11 -4.72 -19.18
C GLY A 265 -23.96 -3.76 -19.47
N ALA A 266 -23.70 -2.83 -18.55
CA ALA A 266 -22.69 -1.79 -18.66
C ALA A 266 -21.28 -2.38 -18.89
N PRO A 267 -20.52 -1.84 -19.86
CA PRO A 267 -19.15 -2.28 -20.10
C PRO A 267 -18.16 -1.66 -19.15
N ILE A 268 -17.01 -2.30 -18.93
CA ILE A 268 -15.81 -1.62 -18.45
C ILE A 268 -15.15 -0.93 -19.64
N LEU A 269 -14.77 0.33 -19.45
CA LEU A 269 -13.98 1.10 -20.39
C LEU A 269 -12.57 1.22 -19.82
N MET A 270 -11.59 0.55 -20.42
CA MET A 270 -10.19 0.65 -19.96
C MET A 270 -9.43 1.62 -20.84
N TRP A 271 -8.73 2.54 -20.19
CA TRP A 271 -7.93 3.57 -20.85
C TRP A 271 -8.81 4.46 -21.76
N GLY A 272 -8.24 4.99 -22.81
CA GLY A 272 -8.95 5.86 -23.71
C GLY A 272 -8.68 7.34 -23.44
N VAL A 273 -9.37 8.19 -24.18
CA VAL A 273 -9.32 9.65 -24.08
C VAL A 273 -10.74 10.18 -24.04
N LEU A 274 -11.00 11.07 -23.10
CA LEU A 274 -12.26 11.78 -23.04
C LEU A 274 -12.15 13.05 -23.87
N ASP A 275 -12.99 13.15 -24.93
CA ASP A 275 -13.02 14.26 -25.87
C ASP A 275 -14.46 14.68 -26.11
N ASP A 276 -14.81 15.92 -25.79
CA ASP A 276 -16.17 16.49 -25.88
C ASP A 276 -17.28 15.60 -25.25
N GLY A 277 -16.98 14.96 -24.12
CA GLY A 277 -17.93 14.09 -23.41
C GLY A 277 -18.04 12.66 -23.96
N GLU A 278 -17.29 12.34 -25.02
CA GLU A 278 -17.21 10.99 -25.59
C GLU A 278 -15.90 10.31 -25.25
N VAL A 279 -15.96 9.01 -24.92
CA VAL A 279 -14.77 8.19 -24.68
C VAL A 279 -14.30 7.58 -25.98
N LYS A 280 -13.07 7.96 -26.41
CA LYS A 280 -12.42 7.47 -27.64
C LYS A 280 -11.25 6.55 -27.31
N TYR A 281 -11.01 5.57 -28.18
CA TYR A 281 -9.86 4.64 -28.11
C TYR A 281 -9.81 3.76 -26.85
N ALA A 282 -10.90 3.63 -26.08
CA ALA A 282 -10.95 2.76 -24.93
C ALA A 282 -11.06 1.28 -25.33
N ILE A 283 -10.46 0.41 -24.52
CA ILE A 283 -10.68 -1.04 -24.61
C ILE A 283 -12.00 -1.33 -23.89
N LYS A 284 -12.99 -1.77 -24.63
CA LYS A 284 -14.35 -2.05 -24.12
C LYS A 284 -14.49 -3.53 -23.74
N ILE A 285 -14.79 -3.80 -22.47
CA ILE A 285 -15.13 -5.14 -21.98
C ILE A 285 -16.66 -5.18 -21.78
N PRO A 286 -17.42 -5.81 -22.67
CA PRO A 286 -18.89 -5.85 -22.58
C PRO A 286 -19.35 -6.50 -21.28
N TYR A 287 -20.42 -5.98 -20.67
CA TYR A 287 -21.01 -6.47 -19.42
C TYR A 287 -20.09 -6.43 -18.18
N GLY A 288 -18.85 -5.98 -18.34
CA GLY A 288 -17.84 -6.05 -17.31
C GLY A 288 -18.16 -5.20 -16.07
N LEU A 289 -18.69 -3.99 -16.26
CA LEU A 289 -19.03 -3.10 -15.16
C LEU A 289 -20.26 -3.58 -14.38
N SER A 290 -21.28 -4.09 -15.08
CA SER A 290 -22.44 -4.71 -14.44
C SER A 290 -22.02 -5.91 -13.57
N TYR A 291 -21.11 -6.76 -14.07
CA TYR A 291 -20.59 -7.89 -13.31
C TYR A 291 -19.72 -7.44 -12.11
N LEU A 292 -18.81 -6.48 -12.31
CA LEU A 292 -17.99 -5.92 -11.25
C LEU A 292 -18.84 -5.32 -10.12
N SER A 293 -19.91 -4.62 -10.50
CA SER A 293 -20.79 -3.91 -9.56
C SER A 293 -21.70 -4.85 -8.76
N HIS A 294 -22.29 -5.85 -9.40
CA HIS A 294 -23.39 -6.63 -8.82
C HIS A 294 -23.29 -8.15 -8.99
N SER A 295 -22.20 -8.67 -9.57
CA SER A 295 -22.06 -10.09 -9.96
C SER A 295 -23.16 -10.60 -10.91
N ASP A 296 -23.80 -9.70 -11.63
CA ASP A 296 -24.84 -9.97 -12.62
C ASP A 296 -24.52 -9.20 -13.90
N LEU A 297 -24.41 -9.91 -15.01
CA LEU A 297 -24.10 -9.33 -16.33
C LEU A 297 -25.16 -8.34 -16.84
N ASN A 298 -26.40 -8.46 -16.37
CA ASN A 298 -27.53 -7.64 -16.79
C ASN A 298 -27.93 -6.60 -15.73
N ALA A 299 -27.17 -6.46 -14.65
CA ALA A 299 -27.45 -5.47 -13.64
C ALA A 299 -27.38 -4.05 -14.23
N GLU A 300 -28.26 -3.19 -13.74
CA GLU A 300 -28.23 -1.77 -14.05
C GLU A 300 -27.15 -1.08 -13.23
N VAL A 301 -26.34 -0.27 -13.88
CA VAL A 301 -25.30 0.56 -13.24
C VAL A 301 -25.67 2.02 -13.44
N ILE A 302 -25.67 2.77 -12.34
CA ILE A 302 -26.03 4.19 -12.33
C ILE A 302 -24.90 5.00 -13.00
N GLY A 303 -25.29 5.85 -13.95
CA GLY A 303 -24.36 6.73 -14.68
C GLY A 303 -24.01 7.99 -13.91
N LEU A 304 -22.86 8.58 -14.23
CA LEU A 304 -22.36 9.78 -13.59
C LEU A 304 -23.29 10.99 -13.77
N ASN A 305 -24.05 11.03 -14.87
CA ASN A 305 -24.97 12.12 -15.18
C ASN A 305 -26.18 12.20 -14.23
N GLU A 306 -26.47 11.15 -13.46
CA GLU A 306 -27.51 11.17 -12.42
C GLU A 306 -27.11 11.99 -11.16
N PHE A 307 -25.82 12.33 -11.02
CA PHE A 307 -25.32 13.06 -9.84
C PHE A 307 -25.08 14.52 -10.16
N PRO A 308 -25.26 15.44 -9.16
CA PRO A 308 -24.93 16.85 -9.31
C PRO A 308 -23.46 17.07 -9.71
N GLU A 309 -23.21 18.03 -10.58
CA GLU A 309 -21.84 18.30 -11.09
C GLU A 309 -20.86 18.67 -9.98
N ASP A 310 -21.32 19.42 -8.98
CA ASP A 310 -20.52 19.88 -7.84
C ASP A 310 -20.21 18.78 -6.81
N GLU A 311 -20.80 17.58 -6.97
CA GLU A 311 -20.51 16.39 -6.15
C GLU A 311 -19.67 15.36 -6.90
N ARG A 312 -19.40 15.57 -8.19
CA ARG A 312 -18.61 14.62 -8.99
C ARG A 312 -17.12 14.74 -8.69
N PRO A 313 -16.43 13.62 -8.47
CA PRO A 313 -14.96 13.63 -8.37
C PRO A 313 -14.31 13.98 -9.72
N PRO A 314 -13.03 14.41 -9.71
CA PRO A 314 -12.30 14.68 -10.94
C PRO A 314 -12.21 13.45 -11.85
N LEU A 315 -12.50 13.62 -13.15
CA LEU A 315 -12.58 12.51 -14.11
C LEU A 315 -11.25 11.79 -14.37
N TYR A 316 -10.12 12.40 -14.04
CA TYR A 316 -8.81 11.73 -14.19
C TYR A 316 -8.61 10.55 -13.22
N ILE A 317 -9.49 10.35 -12.22
CA ILE A 317 -9.46 9.16 -11.37
C ILE A 317 -9.64 7.86 -12.16
N HIS A 318 -10.21 7.94 -13.35
CA HIS A 318 -10.27 6.83 -14.31
C HIS A 318 -8.88 6.25 -14.60
N TYR A 319 -7.90 7.10 -14.90
CA TYR A 319 -6.53 6.64 -15.16
C TYR A 319 -5.84 6.07 -13.92
N LEU A 320 -6.19 6.55 -12.73
CA LEU A 320 -5.69 5.98 -11.47
C LEU A 320 -6.24 4.57 -11.27
N PHE A 321 -7.53 4.40 -11.49
CA PHE A 321 -8.20 3.11 -11.39
C PHE A 321 -7.66 2.12 -12.42
N ASP A 322 -7.58 2.52 -13.68
CA ASP A 322 -7.05 1.69 -14.77
C ASP A 322 -5.58 1.30 -14.55
N SER A 323 -4.75 2.23 -14.08
CA SER A 323 -3.35 1.94 -13.75
C SER A 323 -3.25 0.88 -12.66
N MET A 324 -4.01 1.03 -11.57
CA MET A 324 -4.03 0.09 -10.46
C MET A 324 -4.48 -1.31 -10.92
N VAL A 325 -5.58 -1.39 -11.66
CA VAL A 325 -6.16 -2.66 -12.13
C VAL A 325 -5.25 -3.33 -13.16
N THR A 326 -4.77 -2.58 -14.17
CA THR A 326 -3.89 -3.11 -15.22
C THR A 326 -2.60 -3.68 -14.65
N ILE A 327 -1.94 -2.92 -13.76
CA ILE A 327 -0.72 -3.39 -13.10
C ILE A 327 -1.02 -4.59 -12.21
N GLY A 328 -2.11 -4.55 -11.43
CA GLY A 328 -2.51 -5.67 -10.57
C GLY A 328 -2.70 -6.97 -11.35
N VAL A 329 -3.44 -6.93 -12.46
CA VAL A 329 -3.63 -8.09 -13.36
C VAL A 329 -2.29 -8.55 -13.94
N TRP A 330 -1.44 -7.61 -14.38
CA TRP A 330 -0.13 -7.92 -14.90
C TRP A 330 0.75 -8.64 -13.86
N LEU A 331 0.72 -8.21 -12.59
CA LEU A 331 1.46 -8.86 -11.50
C LEU A 331 0.97 -10.29 -11.24
N VAL A 332 -0.35 -10.53 -11.30
CA VAL A 332 -0.90 -11.89 -11.23
C VAL A 332 -0.35 -12.74 -12.36
N LEU A 333 -0.39 -12.26 -13.60
CA LEU A 333 0.08 -13.00 -14.77
C LEU A 333 1.59 -13.29 -14.70
N VAL A 334 2.40 -12.31 -14.34
CA VAL A 334 3.85 -12.48 -14.21
C VAL A 334 4.19 -13.52 -13.13
N SER A 335 3.59 -13.44 -11.97
CA SER A 335 3.86 -14.41 -10.90
C SER A 335 3.33 -15.80 -11.23
N MET A 336 2.16 -15.91 -11.84
CA MET A 336 1.56 -17.17 -12.26
C MET A 336 2.42 -17.86 -13.33
N VAL A 337 2.82 -17.14 -14.38
CA VAL A 337 3.71 -17.68 -15.44
C VAL A 337 5.05 -18.09 -14.85
N PHE A 338 5.61 -17.34 -13.89
CA PHE A 338 6.85 -17.74 -13.24
C PHE A 338 6.71 -19.05 -12.45
N VAL A 339 5.73 -19.10 -11.54
CA VAL A 339 5.56 -20.27 -10.64
C VAL A 339 5.22 -21.52 -11.46
N PHE A 340 4.28 -21.42 -12.41
CA PHE A 340 3.91 -22.51 -13.28
C PHE A 340 5.05 -22.91 -14.24
N GLY A 341 5.76 -21.92 -14.81
CA GLY A 341 6.89 -22.15 -15.70
C GLY A 341 8.08 -22.80 -15.01
N VAL A 342 8.35 -22.48 -13.74
CA VAL A 342 9.35 -23.20 -12.95
C VAL A 342 8.93 -24.64 -12.69
N TRP A 343 7.66 -24.88 -12.35
CA TRP A 343 7.11 -26.21 -12.14
C TRP A 343 7.17 -27.07 -13.42
N ARG A 344 6.84 -26.49 -14.58
CA ARG A 344 6.89 -27.14 -15.91
C ARG A 344 8.30 -27.14 -16.53
N LYS A 345 9.30 -26.59 -15.84
CA LYS A 345 10.69 -26.47 -16.29
C LYS A 345 10.86 -25.66 -17.58
N TRP A 346 10.01 -24.67 -17.82
CA TRP A 346 10.14 -23.76 -18.98
C TRP A 346 11.43 -22.98 -18.93
N ARG A 347 12.21 -23.02 -20.03
CA ARG A 347 13.48 -22.28 -20.13
C ARG A 347 13.26 -20.75 -20.17
N PHE A 348 12.13 -20.32 -20.70
CA PHE A 348 11.74 -18.93 -20.87
C PHE A 348 11.74 -18.16 -19.54
N VAL A 349 11.16 -18.70 -18.45
CA VAL A 349 11.09 -18.03 -17.15
C VAL A 349 12.47 -17.78 -16.50
N ARG A 350 13.53 -18.41 -17.03
CA ARG A 350 14.92 -18.20 -16.60
C ARG A 350 15.67 -17.25 -17.53
N SER A 351 15.05 -16.76 -18.59
CA SER A 351 15.65 -15.86 -19.58
C SER A 351 15.96 -14.47 -18.97
N LYS A 352 16.89 -13.76 -19.58
CA LYS A 352 17.20 -12.37 -19.20
C LYS A 352 15.99 -11.45 -19.38
N LEU A 353 15.21 -11.65 -20.44
CA LEU A 353 14.00 -10.88 -20.71
C LEU A 353 12.99 -11.05 -19.57
N TYR A 354 12.72 -12.28 -19.18
CA TYR A 354 11.74 -12.53 -18.11
C TYR A 354 12.20 -11.98 -16.74
N ARG A 355 13.50 -12.05 -16.46
CA ARG A 355 14.05 -11.41 -15.25
C ARG A 355 13.86 -9.90 -15.28
N TRP A 356 13.98 -9.23 -16.42
CA TRP A 356 13.67 -7.80 -16.54
C TRP A 356 12.18 -7.52 -16.29
N VAL A 357 11.29 -8.38 -16.78
CA VAL A 357 9.85 -8.28 -16.45
C VAL A 357 9.63 -8.34 -14.94
N ILE A 358 10.30 -9.26 -14.22
CA ILE A 358 10.20 -9.33 -12.76
C ILE A 358 10.82 -8.09 -12.09
N VAL A 359 11.93 -7.57 -12.59
CA VAL A 359 12.56 -6.35 -12.06
C VAL A 359 11.59 -5.17 -12.11
N LEU A 360 10.81 -5.03 -13.18
CA LEU A 360 9.78 -4.01 -13.29
C LEU A 360 8.62 -4.23 -12.29
N GLY A 361 8.40 -5.45 -11.82
CA GLY A 361 7.35 -5.78 -10.86
C GLY A 361 7.45 -5.00 -9.56
N GLY A 362 8.64 -4.75 -9.05
CA GLY A 362 8.85 -3.95 -7.83
C GLY A 362 8.34 -2.51 -7.97
N PRO A 363 8.91 -1.69 -8.87
CA PRO A 363 8.45 -0.32 -9.09
C PRO A 363 6.97 -0.23 -9.50
N LEU A 364 6.51 -1.08 -10.43
CA LEU A 364 5.13 -1.04 -10.90
C LEU A 364 4.12 -1.42 -9.79
N SER A 365 4.44 -2.38 -8.91
CA SER A 365 3.57 -2.68 -7.78
C SER A 365 3.41 -1.47 -6.85
N MET A 366 4.47 -0.67 -6.66
CA MET A 366 4.41 0.56 -5.89
C MET A 366 3.57 1.64 -6.60
N VAL A 367 3.70 1.77 -7.93
CA VAL A 367 2.82 2.67 -8.72
C VAL A 367 1.35 2.28 -8.56
N ALA A 368 1.04 0.99 -8.55
CA ALA A 368 -0.33 0.52 -8.33
C ALA A 368 -0.86 0.87 -6.92
N ILE A 369 -0.02 0.76 -5.88
CA ILE A 369 -0.34 1.19 -4.51
C ILE A 369 -0.65 2.69 -4.47
N GLU A 370 0.22 3.51 -5.05
CA GLU A 370 0.03 4.96 -5.09
C GLU A 370 -1.26 5.33 -5.85
N ALA A 371 -1.48 4.73 -7.03
CA ALA A 371 -2.70 4.96 -7.80
C ALA A 371 -3.96 4.59 -7.00
N GLY A 372 -3.93 3.51 -6.23
CA GLY A 372 -5.04 3.10 -5.36
C GLY A 372 -5.30 4.08 -4.22
N TRP A 373 -4.25 4.60 -3.58
CA TRP A 373 -4.39 5.61 -2.53
C TRP A 373 -4.90 6.94 -3.09
N TRP A 374 -4.34 7.41 -4.20
CA TRP A 374 -4.83 8.62 -4.88
C TRP A 374 -6.28 8.47 -5.33
N LEU A 375 -6.66 7.32 -5.85
CA LEU A 375 -8.05 7.01 -6.19
C LEU A 375 -8.97 7.13 -4.97
N THR A 376 -8.53 6.66 -3.81
CA THR A 376 -9.32 6.73 -2.58
C THR A 376 -9.51 8.15 -2.08
N GLU A 377 -8.47 8.99 -2.15
CA GLU A 377 -8.48 10.37 -1.67
C GLU A 377 -9.12 11.35 -2.66
N VAL A 378 -8.68 11.31 -3.92
CA VAL A 378 -9.21 12.18 -4.98
C VAL A 378 -10.62 11.77 -5.37
N GLY A 379 -10.90 10.47 -5.39
CA GLY A 379 -12.24 9.95 -5.70
C GLY A 379 -13.30 10.23 -4.64
N ARG A 380 -12.93 10.79 -3.48
CA ARG A 380 -13.86 11.28 -2.47
C ARG A 380 -14.18 12.76 -2.65
N GLN A 381 -13.38 13.51 -3.43
CA GLN A 381 -13.63 14.92 -3.65
C GLN A 381 -15.04 15.16 -4.23
N PRO A 382 -15.70 16.27 -3.85
CA PRO A 382 -15.18 17.42 -3.09
C PRO A 382 -15.20 17.27 -1.55
N TRP A 383 -15.38 16.07 -1.02
CA TRP A 383 -15.56 15.83 0.40
C TRP A 383 -14.25 15.43 1.12
N VAL A 384 -14.02 15.94 2.33
CA VAL A 384 -13.08 15.35 3.31
C VAL A 384 -13.79 14.29 4.13
N LEU A 385 -15.02 14.55 4.57
CA LEU A 385 -15.90 13.58 5.20
C LEU A 385 -17.14 13.44 4.34
N LEU A 386 -17.32 12.30 3.70
CA LEU A 386 -18.30 12.09 2.64
C LEU A 386 -19.71 12.53 3.05
N GLY A 387 -20.28 13.47 2.27
CA GLY A 387 -21.63 13.98 2.49
C GLY A 387 -21.79 14.93 3.70
N ILE A 388 -20.72 15.21 4.47
CA ILE A 388 -20.80 15.99 5.71
C ILE A 388 -19.92 17.24 5.67
N LEU A 389 -18.65 17.11 5.28
CA LEU A 389 -17.69 18.23 5.29
C LEU A 389 -16.95 18.31 3.96
N ARG A 390 -17.06 19.44 3.29
CA ARG A 390 -16.32 19.70 2.05
C ARG A 390 -14.86 20.03 2.32
N THR A 391 -14.00 19.76 1.36
CA THR A 391 -12.54 19.98 1.45
C THR A 391 -12.20 21.44 1.68
N GLU A 392 -12.89 22.36 1.02
CA GLU A 392 -12.69 23.80 1.15
C GLU A 392 -13.04 24.34 2.55
N ASP A 393 -14.03 23.74 3.22
CA ASP A 393 -14.46 24.09 4.57
C ASP A 393 -13.60 23.46 5.66
N ALA A 394 -12.88 22.40 5.33
CA ALA A 394 -12.06 21.63 6.27
C ALA A 394 -10.66 22.21 6.46
N ALA A 395 -10.13 22.88 5.43
CA ALA A 395 -8.74 23.32 5.37
C ALA A 395 -8.44 24.56 6.22
N THR A 396 -7.17 24.71 6.56
CA THR A 396 -6.65 25.92 7.21
C THR A 396 -6.75 27.14 6.30
N THR A 397 -6.90 28.30 6.91
CA THR A 397 -6.84 29.62 6.23
C THR A 397 -5.45 30.27 6.30
N SER A 398 -4.44 29.57 6.83
CA SER A 398 -3.08 30.08 6.96
C SER A 398 -2.45 30.38 5.60
N GLY A 399 -1.82 31.55 5.45
CA GLY A 399 -1.11 31.95 4.24
C GLY A 399 0.32 31.40 4.12
N GLN A 400 0.77 30.51 5.03
CA GLN A 400 2.15 30.00 5.06
C GLN A 400 2.26 28.54 4.62
N VAL A 401 1.21 27.95 4.04
CA VAL A 401 1.17 26.53 3.63
C VAL A 401 2.12 26.26 2.47
N ASP A 402 2.33 27.21 1.58
CA ASP A 402 3.32 27.18 0.49
C ASP A 402 4.75 27.00 1.03
N THR A 403 5.11 27.73 2.06
CA THR A 403 6.41 27.61 2.74
C THR A 403 6.55 26.25 3.41
N MET A 404 5.49 25.76 4.07
CA MET A 404 5.47 24.41 4.62
C MET A 404 5.66 23.35 3.54
N LEU A 405 5.03 23.50 2.38
CA LEU A 405 5.20 22.57 1.25
C LEU A 405 6.68 22.47 0.82
N LEU A 406 7.37 23.60 0.68
CA LEU A 406 8.80 23.63 0.31
C LEU A 406 9.67 22.96 1.36
N LEU A 407 9.43 23.21 2.65
CA LEU A 407 10.18 22.61 3.75
C LEU A 407 10.01 21.07 3.79
N PHE A 408 8.77 20.59 3.69
CA PHE A 408 8.51 19.16 3.71
C PHE A 408 8.99 18.46 2.44
N ALA A 409 8.87 19.09 1.27
CA ALA A 409 9.43 18.57 0.03
C ALA A 409 10.96 18.41 0.12
N GLY A 410 11.65 19.41 0.68
CA GLY A 410 13.09 19.33 0.99
C GLY A 410 13.43 18.20 1.96
N LEU A 411 12.65 18.05 3.04
CA LEU A 411 12.82 16.96 4.00
C LEU A 411 12.67 15.58 3.34
N TYR A 412 11.63 15.38 2.54
CA TYR A 412 11.38 14.10 1.88
C TYR A 412 12.45 13.76 0.83
N LEU A 413 12.96 14.77 0.13
CA LEU A 413 14.08 14.60 -0.78
C LEU A 413 15.33 14.10 -0.04
N VAL A 414 15.65 14.70 1.11
CA VAL A 414 16.79 14.29 1.95
C VAL A 414 16.60 12.89 2.51
N LEU A 415 15.41 12.57 3.03
CA LEU A 415 15.09 11.24 3.56
C LEU A 415 15.12 10.17 2.46
N GLY A 416 14.56 10.46 1.29
CA GLY A 416 14.54 9.53 0.16
C GLY A 416 15.94 9.24 -0.37
N ILE A 417 16.72 10.26 -0.67
CA ILE A 417 18.11 10.11 -1.13
C ILE A 417 18.96 9.44 -0.04
N GLY A 418 18.81 9.87 1.20
CA GLY A 418 19.55 9.32 2.35
C GLY A 418 19.28 7.83 2.52
N SER A 419 18.01 7.40 2.49
CA SER A 419 17.65 5.98 2.61
C SER A 419 18.23 5.12 1.48
N ILE A 420 18.19 5.61 0.22
CA ILE A 420 18.78 4.92 -0.93
C ILE A 420 20.29 4.77 -0.76
N ILE A 421 20.98 5.83 -0.34
CA ILE A 421 22.44 5.81 -0.14
C ILE A 421 22.79 4.82 0.96
N VAL A 422 22.09 4.87 2.10
CA VAL A 422 22.38 4.00 3.27
C VAL A 422 22.14 2.54 2.90
N LEU A 423 20.98 2.21 2.31
CA LEU A 423 20.67 0.85 1.87
C LEU A 423 21.67 0.32 0.85
N THR A 424 22.00 1.12 -0.16
CA THR A 424 22.95 0.72 -1.21
C THR A 424 24.34 0.46 -0.63
N ARG A 425 24.85 1.36 0.22
CA ARG A 425 26.16 1.21 0.87
C ARG A 425 26.22 0.01 1.81
N MET A 426 25.16 -0.20 2.61
CA MET A 426 25.07 -1.30 3.56
C MET A 426 25.15 -2.65 2.85
N PHE A 427 24.36 -2.86 1.77
CA PHE A 427 24.37 -4.13 1.06
C PHE A 427 25.59 -4.31 0.15
N ARG A 428 26.22 -3.23 -0.31
CA ARG A 428 27.49 -3.30 -1.08
C ARG A 428 28.68 -3.70 -0.20
N LYS A 429 28.72 -3.22 1.04
CA LYS A 429 29.80 -3.54 2.00
C LYS A 429 29.71 -4.96 2.55
N ASN A 430 28.55 -5.58 2.49
CA ASN A 430 28.31 -6.93 3.02
C ASN A 430 27.83 -7.86 1.90
N PRO A 431 28.71 -8.36 1.01
CA PRO A 431 28.33 -9.30 -0.02
C PRO A 431 27.88 -10.64 0.57
N VAL A 432 26.93 -11.30 -0.11
CA VAL A 432 26.29 -12.54 0.37
C VAL A 432 27.30 -13.65 0.58
N GLU A 433 28.27 -13.78 -0.33
CA GLU A 433 29.31 -14.80 -0.32
C GLU A 433 30.18 -14.69 0.93
N GLN A 434 30.55 -13.47 1.32
CA GLN A 434 31.35 -13.22 2.51
C GLN A 434 30.55 -13.54 3.78
N GLU A 435 29.32 -13.05 3.88
CA GLU A 435 28.46 -13.32 5.05
C GLU A 435 28.19 -14.83 5.25
N LEU A 436 28.08 -15.60 4.17
CA LEU A 436 27.94 -17.06 4.27
C LEU A 436 29.23 -17.75 4.71
N ALA A 437 30.39 -17.26 4.24
CA ALA A 437 31.69 -17.78 4.65
C ALA A 437 31.97 -17.50 6.13
N ASP A 438 31.71 -16.27 6.60
CA ASP A 438 31.86 -15.87 7.99
C ASP A 438 30.99 -16.74 8.92
N ARG A 439 29.73 -16.97 8.56
CA ARG A 439 28.83 -17.87 9.32
C ARG A 439 29.28 -19.31 9.35
N ALA A 440 29.85 -19.80 8.26
CA ALA A 440 30.39 -21.15 8.21
C ALA A 440 31.61 -21.29 9.15
N SER A 441 32.48 -20.28 9.20
CA SER A 441 33.64 -20.23 10.08
C SER A 441 33.23 -20.15 11.55
N GLU A 442 32.27 -19.30 11.91
CA GLU A 442 31.71 -19.22 13.26
C GLU A 442 31.15 -20.57 13.76
N LYS A 443 30.43 -21.29 12.91
CA LYS A 443 29.88 -22.63 13.23
C LYS A 443 30.96 -23.69 13.38
N ALA A 444 32.06 -23.56 12.65
CA ALA A 444 33.21 -24.46 12.76
C ALA A 444 34.13 -24.16 13.97
N GLY A 445 33.82 -23.12 14.76
CA GLY A 445 34.65 -22.73 15.92
C GLY A 445 35.98 -22.11 15.53
N VAL A 446 36.16 -21.71 14.29
CA VAL A 446 37.34 -21.01 13.79
C VAL A 446 37.10 -19.52 13.95
N THR A 447 37.59 -18.94 15.03
CA THR A 447 37.68 -17.48 15.19
C THR A 447 38.68 -16.93 14.17
N VAL A 448 38.22 -16.09 13.23
CA VAL A 448 39.07 -15.31 12.33
C VAL A 448 39.57 -14.07 13.01
#